data_6a3e83890fb9d5cd7bc7b9ef779f3c41
#
_entry.id   6a3e83890fb9d5cd7bc7b9ef779f3c41
#
_cell.length_a   1.000
_cell.length_b   1.000
_cell.length_c   1.000
_cell.angle_alpha   90.00
_cell.angle_beta   90.00
_cell.angle_gamma   90.00
#
_symmetry.space_group_name_H-M   'P 1'
#
loop_
_entity.id
_entity.type
_entity.pdbx_description
1 polymer ?
#
loop_
_entity_poly.entity_id
_entity_poly.type
_entity_poly.pdbx_seq_one_letter_code
_entity_poly.pdbx_strand_id
1 'polypeptide(L)'
;MGLTVKDSNKHGLISRSMASESVTRFDFLVIGGGSGGLAGARRAAELGATSAVIESHKLGGTCVNVGCVPKKVMWNTSTHAEYLHDHEDYGFEGAKAHFSWQLIKHKRDAYVSRLNQIYRSNLDKAKIESIHGYARFTDDPEPTVEVNGKKYTAAHILIATGGHPSTVSEDDVPGASLGITSDGFFELESCPKRSVIVGAGYIAVEMAGILSTLGSKTSIIIRQGGVLRNFDALISSNCTKELQNQGIDLRKNTQVKSVQKTDKGLNVTLVTKDPEDKDAKEKLDTIHEVDCLLWAIGREPNTAGLNLSQIGVKLDERGHIVVDEFQNTTRPGIYAVGDVCGKALLTPVAIAAGRKLAHRLFEGKADSKIDYVNIPTVVFSHPPIGTVGLTEDEAIKTWGKDKVKVYTTSFTPMYYAITTRKSQCIMKMVCAGKDEKVVGLHMQGFGCDEMLQGFAVAVNMGATKADFDRTIAIHPTSSEELVTLR
;
A
#
# COMPACT_ATOMS: atom_id res chain seq x y z
N MET A 1 -47.00 60.55 -57.38
CA MET A 1 -45.54 60.57 -57.30
C MET A 1 -45.13 59.52 -56.23
N GLY A 2 -44.82 58.36 -56.73
CA GLY A 2 -44.45 57.24 -55.83
C GLY A 2 -42.95 57.11 -55.65
N LEU A 3 -42.54 56.73 -54.48
CA LEU A 3 -41.21 56.30 -54.19
C LEU A 3 -41.27 54.90 -53.56
N THR A 4 -40.82 53.94 -54.36
CA THR A 4 -40.60 52.56 -53.93
C THR A 4 -39.33 52.40 -53.11
N VAL A 5 -39.47 51.89 -51.93
CA VAL A 5 -38.29 51.46 -51.08
C VAL A 5 -38.08 49.98 -51.36
N LYS A 6 -36.87 49.63 -51.79
CA LYS A 6 -36.37 48.24 -51.88
C LYS A 6 -35.75 47.81 -50.60
N ASP A 7 -36.36 46.83 -49.89
CA ASP A 7 -35.72 46.08 -48.80
C ASP A 7 -34.78 45.06 -49.40
N SER A 8 -33.50 45.14 -49.00
CA SER A 8 -32.51 44.12 -49.27
C SER A 8 -32.06 43.45 -47.93
N ASN A 9 -32.75 42.36 -47.55
CA ASN A 9 -32.36 41.47 -46.50
C ASN A 9 -31.12 40.68 -46.94
N LYS A 10 -29.94 41.04 -46.46
CA LYS A 10 -28.74 40.17 -46.48
C LYS A 10 -28.68 39.39 -45.18
N HIS A 11 -29.13 38.13 -45.22
CA HIS A 11 -28.80 37.16 -44.18
C HIS A 11 -27.31 36.79 -44.25
N GLY A 12 -26.52 37.41 -43.39
CA GLY A 12 -25.14 37.00 -43.15
C GLY A 12 -25.16 35.68 -42.35
N LEU A 13 -24.89 34.54 -42.98
CA LEU A 13 -24.52 33.30 -42.35
C LEU A 13 -23.19 33.52 -41.64
N ILE A 14 -23.24 33.69 -40.33
CA ILE A 14 -22.03 33.59 -39.47
C ILE A 14 -21.67 32.12 -39.42
N SER A 15 -20.79 31.67 -40.28
CA SER A 15 -20.09 30.39 -40.13
C SER A 15 -19.23 30.49 -38.87
N ARG A 16 -19.70 29.90 -37.77
CA ARG A 16 -18.81 29.59 -36.65
C ARG A 16 -17.83 28.58 -37.21
N SER A 17 -16.62 29.01 -37.50
CA SER A 17 -15.45 28.16 -37.63
C SER A 17 -15.31 27.40 -36.31
N MET A 18 -15.66 26.11 -36.32
CA MET A 18 -15.19 25.19 -35.28
C MET A 18 -13.67 25.16 -35.44
N ALA A 19 -12.94 25.91 -34.61
CA ALA A 19 -11.52 25.68 -34.43
C ALA A 19 -11.38 24.22 -34.04
N SER A 20 -10.71 23.41 -34.85
CA SER A 20 -10.36 22.03 -34.48
C SER A 20 -9.56 22.10 -33.19
N GLU A 21 -10.09 21.58 -32.10
CA GLU A 21 -9.37 21.46 -30.85
C GLU A 21 -8.07 20.72 -31.16
N SER A 22 -6.95 21.39 -31.00
CA SER A 22 -5.64 20.81 -31.27
C SER A 22 -5.34 19.72 -30.23
N VAL A 23 -5.15 18.47 -30.68
CA VAL A 23 -4.75 17.35 -29.83
C VAL A 23 -3.23 17.33 -29.70
N THR A 24 -2.72 17.45 -28.47
CA THR A 24 -1.27 17.33 -28.20
C THR A 24 -0.87 15.87 -28.20
N ARG A 25 0.20 15.50 -28.94
CA ARG A 25 0.64 14.13 -29.11
C ARG A 25 1.98 13.86 -28.48
N PHE A 26 2.12 12.71 -27.82
CA PHE A 26 3.36 12.17 -27.24
C PHE A 26 3.63 10.75 -27.75
N ASP A 27 4.81 10.22 -27.50
CA ASP A 27 5.08 8.80 -27.66
C ASP A 27 4.51 8.00 -26.49
N PHE A 28 4.61 8.57 -25.27
CA PHE A 28 4.14 7.93 -24.03
C PHE A 28 3.38 8.91 -23.13
N LEU A 29 2.11 8.65 -22.90
CA LEU A 29 1.24 9.44 -22.02
C LEU A 29 0.91 8.60 -20.76
N VAL A 30 1.18 9.15 -19.59
CA VAL A 30 0.96 8.47 -18.31
C VAL A 30 -0.13 9.16 -17.51
N ILE A 31 -1.14 8.41 -17.08
CA ILE A 31 -2.21 8.86 -16.21
C ILE A 31 -1.93 8.38 -14.79
N GLY A 32 -1.53 9.30 -13.91
CA GLY A 32 -1.14 9.06 -12.53
C GLY A 32 0.36 9.25 -12.29
N GLY A 33 0.70 10.27 -11.49
CA GLY A 33 2.06 10.63 -11.08
C GLY A 33 2.53 9.89 -9.82
N GLY A 34 2.06 8.66 -9.61
CA GLY A 34 2.51 7.77 -8.54
C GLY A 34 3.77 6.97 -8.93
N SER A 35 4.16 6.04 -8.08
CA SER A 35 5.43 5.29 -8.20
C SER A 35 5.59 4.57 -9.54
N GLY A 36 4.56 3.88 -10.01
CA GLY A 36 4.59 3.13 -11.27
C GLY A 36 4.61 4.06 -12.48
N GLY A 37 3.77 5.10 -12.49
CA GLY A 37 3.68 6.06 -13.58
C GLY A 37 4.96 6.87 -13.76
N LEU A 38 5.51 7.41 -12.67
CA LEU A 38 6.77 8.16 -12.70
C LEU A 38 7.95 7.29 -13.14
N ALA A 39 8.01 6.04 -12.70
CA ALA A 39 9.07 5.12 -13.08
C ALA A 39 9.00 4.75 -14.58
N GLY A 40 7.78 4.53 -15.10
CA GLY A 40 7.52 4.28 -16.51
C GLY A 40 7.88 5.47 -17.38
N ALA A 41 7.34 6.66 -17.05
CA ALA A 41 7.60 7.90 -17.80
C ALA A 41 9.09 8.26 -17.88
N ARG A 42 9.78 8.20 -16.74
CA ARG A 42 11.23 8.49 -16.69
C ARG A 42 12.04 7.50 -17.50
N ARG A 43 11.72 6.20 -17.39
CA ARG A 43 12.43 5.19 -18.19
C ARG A 43 12.15 5.34 -19.69
N ALA A 44 10.92 5.66 -20.09
CA ALA A 44 10.58 5.92 -21.48
C ALA A 44 11.36 7.15 -22.03
N ALA A 45 11.42 8.23 -21.26
CA ALA A 45 12.20 9.43 -21.65
C ALA A 45 13.70 9.14 -21.74
N GLU A 46 14.29 8.34 -20.82
CA GLU A 46 15.68 7.88 -20.90
C GLU A 46 15.96 7.07 -22.16
N LEU A 47 14.95 6.40 -22.73
CA LEU A 47 15.00 5.62 -23.96
C LEU A 47 14.63 6.45 -25.21
N GLY A 48 14.46 7.78 -25.07
CA GLY A 48 14.26 8.71 -26.16
C GLY A 48 12.79 9.04 -26.48
N ALA A 49 11.81 8.51 -25.74
CA ALA A 49 10.40 8.79 -25.98
C ALA A 49 9.99 10.16 -25.44
N THR A 50 9.22 10.93 -26.23
CA THR A 50 8.52 12.11 -25.74
C THR A 50 7.42 11.66 -24.77
N SER A 51 7.49 12.15 -23.51
CA SER A 51 6.61 11.66 -22.45
C SER A 51 5.90 12.77 -21.72
N ALA A 52 4.66 12.49 -21.27
CA ALA A 52 3.92 13.36 -20.36
C ALA A 52 3.31 12.56 -19.22
N VAL A 53 3.15 13.21 -18.06
CA VAL A 53 2.49 12.66 -16.88
C VAL A 53 1.35 13.56 -16.47
N ILE A 54 0.15 13.01 -16.39
CA ILE A 54 -1.05 13.67 -15.87
C ILE A 54 -1.20 13.27 -14.39
N GLU A 55 -1.26 14.27 -13.49
CA GLU A 55 -1.47 14.05 -12.06
C GLU A 55 -2.54 15.00 -11.52
N SER A 56 -3.51 14.45 -10.80
CA SER A 56 -4.64 15.24 -10.27
C SER A 56 -4.36 15.88 -8.91
N HIS A 57 -3.36 15.37 -8.16
CA HIS A 57 -3.06 15.83 -6.81
C HIS A 57 -1.57 16.17 -6.63
N LYS A 58 -0.79 15.24 -6.07
CA LYS A 58 0.64 15.44 -5.77
C LYS A 58 1.48 14.33 -6.38
N LEU A 59 2.59 14.70 -6.99
CA LEU A 59 3.57 13.75 -7.50
C LEU A 59 4.09 12.84 -6.37
N GLY A 60 4.35 11.56 -6.71
CA GLY A 60 4.77 10.55 -5.77
C GLY A 60 3.64 9.62 -5.32
N GLY A 61 2.36 10.01 -5.59
CA GLY A 61 1.17 9.21 -5.30
C GLY A 61 1.03 8.84 -3.81
N THR A 62 0.27 7.79 -3.54
CA THR A 62 -0.02 7.29 -2.17
C THR A 62 1.26 7.06 -1.36
N CYS A 63 2.24 6.35 -1.91
CA CYS A 63 3.44 5.97 -1.19
C CYS A 63 4.17 7.14 -0.55
N VAL A 64 4.36 8.24 -1.30
CA VAL A 64 5.12 9.42 -0.85
C VAL A 64 4.27 10.32 0.04
N ASN A 65 2.99 10.48 -0.28
CA ASN A 65 2.17 11.52 0.35
C ASN A 65 1.40 11.03 1.59
N VAL A 66 0.81 9.83 1.52
CA VAL A 66 -0.09 9.29 2.56
C VAL A 66 0.10 7.77 2.78
N GLY A 67 1.31 7.26 2.56
CA GLY A 67 1.60 5.82 2.64
C GLY A 67 2.97 5.51 3.21
N CYS A 68 3.77 4.77 2.45
CA CYS A 68 5.04 4.17 2.90
C CYS A 68 5.99 5.15 3.57
N VAL A 69 6.18 6.34 2.97
CA VAL A 69 7.16 7.33 3.45
C VAL A 69 6.72 7.95 4.78
N PRO A 70 5.57 8.62 4.89
CA PRO A 70 5.15 9.21 6.16
C PRO A 70 4.90 8.14 7.22
N LYS A 71 4.42 6.94 6.85
CA LYS A 71 4.24 5.81 7.76
C LYS A 71 5.56 5.35 8.35
N LYS A 72 6.62 5.16 7.53
CA LYS A 72 7.95 4.72 8.04
C LYS A 72 8.56 5.76 8.96
N VAL A 73 8.34 7.06 8.73
CA VAL A 73 8.75 8.12 9.66
C VAL A 73 8.03 7.95 11.01
N MET A 74 6.72 7.71 11.01
CA MET A 74 5.96 7.51 12.26
C MET A 74 6.33 6.20 12.96
N TRP A 75 6.59 5.13 12.21
CA TRP A 75 7.07 3.85 12.76
C TRP A 75 8.45 4.01 13.39
N ASN A 76 9.40 4.70 12.75
CA ASN A 76 10.69 5.00 13.37
C ASN A 76 10.52 5.81 14.66
N THR A 77 9.56 6.76 14.68
CA THR A 77 9.25 7.54 15.87
C THR A 77 8.75 6.65 17.02
N SER A 78 7.87 5.69 16.72
CA SER A 78 7.38 4.73 17.71
C SER A 78 8.51 3.79 18.19
N THR A 79 9.42 3.37 17.31
CA THR A 79 10.61 2.60 17.69
C THR A 79 11.52 3.38 18.67
N HIS A 80 11.68 4.69 18.46
CA HIS A 80 12.39 5.54 19.44
C HIS A 80 11.69 5.56 20.79
N ALA A 81 10.36 5.56 20.85
CA ALA A 81 9.63 5.48 22.11
C ALA A 81 9.84 4.13 22.81
N GLU A 82 9.90 3.02 22.06
CA GLU A 82 10.24 1.71 22.60
C GLU A 82 11.65 1.70 23.21
N TYR A 83 12.65 2.25 22.52
CA TYR A 83 14.01 2.35 23.06
C TYR A 83 14.08 3.19 24.33
N LEU A 84 13.28 4.24 24.47
CA LEU A 84 13.22 5.02 25.70
C LEU A 84 12.74 4.20 26.89
N HIS A 85 11.85 3.23 26.70
CA HIS A 85 11.49 2.28 27.76
C HIS A 85 12.63 1.36 28.16
N ASP A 86 13.49 1.00 27.22
CA ASP A 86 14.59 0.05 27.46
C ASP A 86 15.87 0.74 27.97
N HIS A 87 15.93 2.09 27.97
CA HIS A 87 17.14 2.85 28.33
C HIS A 87 17.65 2.57 29.74
N GLU A 88 16.76 2.44 30.73
CA GLU A 88 17.15 2.16 32.11
C GLU A 88 17.84 0.79 32.24
N ASP A 89 17.32 -0.22 31.52
CA ASP A 89 17.91 -1.57 31.49
C ASP A 89 19.30 -1.57 30.84
N TYR A 90 19.59 -0.59 29.97
CA TYR A 90 20.90 -0.36 29.35
C TYR A 90 21.79 0.64 30.11
N GLY A 91 21.42 1.03 31.34
CA GLY A 91 22.21 1.90 32.22
C GLY A 91 22.08 3.39 31.93
N PHE A 92 21.08 3.84 31.16
CA PHE A 92 20.80 5.27 30.94
C PHE A 92 19.79 5.77 31.99
N GLU A 93 20.27 6.23 33.13
CA GLU A 93 19.43 6.70 34.22
C GLU A 93 18.85 8.10 33.98
N GLY A 94 17.60 8.31 34.41
CA GLY A 94 16.95 9.63 34.42
C GLY A 94 16.57 10.19 33.06
N ALA A 95 16.61 9.41 31.98
CA ALA A 95 16.23 9.82 30.63
C ALA A 95 14.71 10.04 30.51
N LYS A 96 14.21 11.22 30.92
CA LYS A 96 12.82 11.65 30.71
C LYS A 96 12.73 12.39 29.41
N ALA A 97 12.18 11.75 28.37
CA ALA A 97 11.89 12.39 27.10
C ALA A 97 10.40 12.73 27.02
N HIS A 98 10.09 13.90 26.46
CA HIS A 98 8.75 14.31 26.14
C HIS A 98 8.52 14.17 24.64
N PHE A 99 7.51 13.38 24.23
CA PHE A 99 7.12 13.21 22.84
C PHE A 99 6.24 14.39 22.38
N SER A 100 6.54 14.97 21.22
CA SER A 100 5.75 16.03 20.58
C SER A 100 5.26 15.55 19.21
N TRP A 101 3.96 15.29 19.12
CA TRP A 101 3.29 14.96 17.87
C TRP A 101 3.42 16.07 16.82
N GLN A 102 3.24 17.33 17.22
CA GLN A 102 3.33 18.48 16.32
C GLN A 102 4.72 18.61 15.71
N LEU A 103 5.78 18.36 16.49
CA LEU A 103 7.14 18.43 15.99
C LEU A 103 7.40 17.36 14.94
N ILE A 104 7.00 16.10 15.21
CA ILE A 104 7.22 15.02 14.24
C ILE A 104 6.34 15.19 13.00
N LYS A 105 5.10 15.63 13.15
CA LYS A 105 4.21 15.97 12.04
C LYS A 105 4.86 17.01 11.13
N HIS A 106 5.33 18.12 11.70
CA HIS A 106 6.00 19.17 10.95
C HIS A 106 7.22 18.65 10.17
N LYS A 107 8.10 17.89 10.82
CA LYS A 107 9.30 17.31 10.17
C LYS A 107 8.94 16.31 9.08
N ARG A 108 7.97 15.46 9.31
CA ARG A 108 7.45 14.47 8.35
C ARG A 108 6.86 15.16 7.13
N ASP A 109 6.01 16.16 7.33
CA ASP A 109 5.32 16.88 6.25
C ASP A 109 6.32 17.70 5.43
N ALA A 110 7.32 18.32 6.07
CA ALA A 110 8.42 18.99 5.39
C ALA A 110 9.24 18.02 4.52
N TYR A 111 9.51 16.81 5.02
CA TYR A 111 10.20 15.78 4.25
C TYR A 111 9.38 15.32 3.04
N VAL A 112 8.07 15.07 3.20
CA VAL A 112 7.18 14.73 2.08
C VAL A 112 7.14 15.85 1.05
N SER A 113 7.02 17.10 1.47
CA SER A 113 7.05 18.26 0.57
C SER A 113 8.36 18.34 -0.22
N ARG A 114 9.49 18.10 0.43
CA ARG A 114 10.81 18.01 -0.24
C ARG A 114 10.82 16.92 -1.30
N LEU A 115 10.26 15.74 -1.02
CA LEU A 115 10.18 14.67 -2.01
C LEU A 115 9.32 15.06 -3.22
N ASN A 116 8.18 15.73 -3.01
CA ASN A 116 7.37 16.24 -4.13
C ASN A 116 8.17 17.18 -5.03
N GLN A 117 8.99 18.07 -4.44
CA GLN A 117 9.87 18.97 -5.20
C GLN A 117 10.94 18.21 -5.99
N ILE A 118 11.53 17.16 -5.38
CA ILE A 118 12.51 16.28 -6.06
C ILE A 118 11.86 15.57 -7.25
N TYR A 119 10.64 15.05 -7.11
CA TYR A 119 9.93 14.42 -8.23
C TYR A 119 9.66 15.41 -9.37
N ARG A 120 9.21 16.63 -9.06
CA ARG A 120 9.03 17.69 -10.06
C ARG A 120 10.33 17.99 -10.79
N SER A 121 11.41 18.26 -10.05
CA SER A 121 12.74 18.52 -10.63
C SER A 121 13.24 17.36 -11.51
N ASN A 122 12.92 16.10 -11.13
CA ASN A 122 13.29 14.94 -11.93
C ASN A 122 12.50 14.88 -13.26
N LEU A 123 11.23 15.26 -13.27
CA LEU A 123 10.45 15.36 -14.52
C LEU A 123 10.99 16.47 -15.41
N ASP A 124 11.27 17.67 -14.85
CA ASP A 124 11.83 18.81 -15.58
C ASP A 124 13.18 18.45 -16.24
N LYS A 125 14.10 17.83 -15.47
CA LYS A 125 15.41 17.36 -15.97
C LYS A 125 15.27 16.32 -17.09
N ALA A 126 14.28 15.43 -17.00
CA ALA A 126 13.99 14.43 -18.00
C ALA A 126 13.17 14.98 -19.18
N LYS A 127 12.82 16.27 -19.18
CA LYS A 127 11.95 16.94 -20.18
C LYS A 127 10.60 16.23 -20.36
N ILE A 128 10.04 15.71 -19.27
CA ILE A 128 8.72 15.10 -19.23
C ILE A 128 7.70 16.19 -18.89
N GLU A 129 6.67 16.37 -19.73
CA GLU A 129 5.61 17.33 -19.48
C GLU A 129 4.77 16.88 -18.27
N SER A 130 4.59 17.78 -17.30
CA SER A 130 3.74 17.55 -16.13
C SER A 130 2.42 18.29 -16.29
N ILE A 131 1.34 17.54 -16.48
CA ILE A 131 -0.01 18.08 -16.70
C ILE A 131 -0.81 17.87 -15.41
N HIS A 132 -1.27 18.99 -14.80
CA HIS A 132 -2.08 18.91 -13.60
C HIS A 132 -3.56 18.89 -13.90
N GLY A 133 -4.28 17.89 -13.42
CA GLY A 133 -5.74 17.75 -13.54
C GLY A 133 -6.22 16.30 -13.57
N TYR A 134 -7.53 16.16 -13.55
CA TYR A 134 -8.18 14.86 -13.68
C TYR A 134 -8.28 14.46 -15.17
N ALA A 135 -7.76 13.27 -15.46
CA ALA A 135 -7.81 12.68 -16.79
C ALA A 135 -9.12 11.91 -17.00
N ARG A 136 -9.68 11.99 -18.20
CA ARG A 136 -10.76 11.09 -18.64
C ARG A 136 -10.58 10.78 -20.13
N PHE A 137 -10.85 9.56 -20.51
CA PHE A 137 -10.88 9.20 -21.93
C PHE A 137 -12.12 9.80 -22.60
N THR A 138 -11.93 10.24 -23.84
CA THR A 138 -12.99 10.74 -24.71
C THR A 138 -13.55 9.61 -25.58
N ASP A 139 -14.59 9.90 -26.36
CA ASP A 139 -15.19 9.01 -27.35
C ASP A 139 -14.53 9.10 -28.74
N ASP A 140 -13.39 9.79 -28.84
CA ASP A 140 -12.64 9.89 -30.08
C ASP A 140 -12.21 8.48 -30.58
N PRO A 141 -12.17 8.22 -31.91
CA PRO A 141 -11.78 6.92 -32.46
C PRO A 141 -10.38 6.45 -32.04
N GLU A 142 -9.44 7.38 -31.97
CA GLU A 142 -8.11 7.17 -31.38
C GLU A 142 -8.18 7.45 -29.88
N PRO A 143 -7.57 6.60 -29.02
CA PRO A 143 -7.56 6.84 -27.58
C PRO A 143 -7.01 8.22 -27.24
N THR A 144 -7.89 9.08 -26.78
CA THR A 144 -7.62 10.49 -26.46
C THR A 144 -8.05 10.75 -25.03
N VAL A 145 -7.23 11.49 -24.30
CA VAL A 145 -7.45 11.86 -22.90
C VAL A 145 -7.71 13.36 -22.82
N GLU A 146 -8.78 13.74 -22.16
CA GLU A 146 -9.09 15.13 -21.85
C GLU A 146 -8.66 15.46 -20.43
N VAL A 147 -8.03 16.63 -20.28
CA VAL A 147 -7.68 17.24 -18.99
C VAL A 147 -7.94 18.74 -19.08
N ASN A 148 -8.84 19.28 -18.24
CA ASN A 148 -9.17 20.71 -18.18
C ASN A 148 -9.52 21.32 -19.55
N GLY A 149 -10.28 20.59 -20.39
CA GLY A 149 -10.71 21.04 -21.71
C GLY A 149 -9.63 20.95 -22.81
N LYS A 150 -8.45 20.39 -22.52
CA LYS A 150 -7.41 20.11 -23.52
C LYS A 150 -7.32 18.62 -23.80
N LYS A 151 -7.06 18.28 -25.05
CA LYS A 151 -6.98 16.89 -25.51
C LYS A 151 -5.51 16.47 -25.72
N TYR A 152 -5.22 15.25 -25.27
CA TYR A 152 -3.90 14.63 -25.37
C TYR A 152 -4.02 13.20 -25.87
N THR A 153 -3.08 12.76 -26.69
CA THR A 153 -3.01 11.37 -27.15
C THR A 153 -1.56 10.91 -27.23
N ALA A 154 -1.35 9.61 -27.33
CA ALA A 154 -0.02 9.01 -27.50
C ALA A 154 -0.12 7.68 -28.23
N ALA A 155 1.02 7.25 -28.81
CA ALA A 155 1.15 5.89 -29.33
C ALA A 155 0.94 4.83 -28.22
N HIS A 156 1.36 5.16 -26.98
CA HIS A 156 1.24 4.31 -25.80
C HIS A 156 0.70 5.11 -24.62
N ILE A 157 -0.39 4.65 -24.00
CA ILE A 157 -1.01 5.28 -22.83
C ILE A 157 -0.92 4.32 -21.63
N LEU A 158 -0.30 4.79 -20.53
CA LEU A 158 -0.18 4.03 -19.29
C LEU A 158 -1.15 4.56 -18.22
N ILE A 159 -2.02 3.71 -17.71
CA ILE A 159 -2.89 3.99 -16.57
C ILE A 159 -2.19 3.52 -15.29
N ALA A 160 -1.85 4.46 -14.40
CA ALA A 160 -1.15 4.21 -13.15
C ALA A 160 -1.79 5.01 -11.99
N THR A 161 -3.12 5.07 -11.98
CA THR A 161 -3.93 5.88 -11.07
C THR A 161 -3.98 5.35 -9.64
N GLY A 162 -3.46 4.14 -9.39
CA GLY A 162 -3.38 3.57 -8.06
C GLY A 162 -4.73 3.22 -7.45
N GLY A 163 -4.87 3.41 -6.14
CA GLY A 163 -6.09 3.15 -5.39
C GLY A 163 -6.21 4.08 -4.18
N HIS A 164 -7.39 4.04 -3.55
CA HIS A 164 -7.73 4.79 -2.35
C HIS A 164 -8.22 3.84 -1.25
N PRO A 165 -8.22 4.27 0.03
CA PRO A 165 -8.78 3.47 1.12
C PRO A 165 -10.27 3.24 0.94
N SER A 166 -10.73 2.00 1.19
CA SER A 166 -12.16 1.68 1.24
C SER A 166 -12.82 2.34 2.45
N THR A 167 -14.05 2.81 2.28
CA THR A 167 -14.87 3.42 3.34
C THR A 167 -16.11 2.58 3.61
N VAL A 168 -16.73 2.80 4.76
CA VAL A 168 -18.02 2.20 5.12
C VAL A 168 -19.12 3.21 4.81
N SER A 169 -20.22 2.75 4.23
CA SER A 169 -21.38 3.61 3.97
C SER A 169 -22.15 3.92 5.25
N GLU A 170 -22.88 5.05 5.26
CA GLU A 170 -23.81 5.39 6.35
C GLU A 170 -24.98 4.40 6.45
N ASP A 171 -25.34 3.74 5.33
CA ASP A 171 -26.41 2.72 5.30
C ASP A 171 -25.95 1.43 5.99
N ASP A 172 -24.65 1.08 5.88
CA ASP A 172 -24.09 -0.13 6.52
C ASP A 172 -23.79 0.12 8.02
N VAL A 173 -23.22 1.29 8.33
CA VAL A 173 -22.87 1.68 9.71
C VAL A 173 -23.26 3.15 9.91
N PRO A 174 -24.38 3.43 10.58
CA PRO A 174 -24.76 4.81 10.93
C PRO A 174 -23.65 5.53 11.68
N GLY A 175 -23.22 6.70 11.20
CA GLY A 175 -22.12 7.48 11.73
C GLY A 175 -20.73 7.06 11.23
N ALA A 176 -20.65 6.21 10.20
CA ALA A 176 -19.37 5.78 9.63
C ALA A 176 -18.48 6.93 9.12
N SER A 177 -19.08 8.00 8.60
CA SER A 177 -18.40 9.22 8.12
C SER A 177 -17.67 10.01 9.21
N LEU A 178 -17.95 9.73 10.49
CA LEU A 178 -17.22 10.31 11.63
C LEU A 178 -15.82 9.69 11.80
N GLY A 179 -15.54 8.54 11.17
CA GLY A 179 -14.24 7.92 11.14
C GLY A 179 -13.36 8.47 10.01
N ILE A 180 -12.06 8.26 10.16
CA ILE A 180 -11.04 8.59 9.14
C ILE A 180 -10.52 7.33 8.46
N THR A 181 -9.79 7.49 7.36
CA THR A 181 -9.04 6.42 6.71
C THR A 181 -7.54 6.51 7.04
N SER A 182 -6.73 5.60 6.49
CA SER A 182 -5.26 5.68 6.60
C SER A 182 -4.68 7.00 6.08
N ASP A 183 -5.32 7.62 5.10
CA ASP A 183 -4.89 8.92 4.57
C ASP A 183 -5.13 10.02 5.61
N GLY A 184 -6.30 10.02 6.27
CA GLY A 184 -6.63 10.94 7.35
C GLY A 184 -5.76 10.81 8.60
N PHE A 185 -5.11 9.64 8.81
CA PHE A 185 -4.14 9.47 9.90
C PHE A 185 -3.00 10.49 9.82
N PHE A 186 -2.52 10.81 8.62
CA PHE A 186 -1.43 11.76 8.43
C PHE A 186 -1.85 13.22 8.60
N GLU A 187 -3.15 13.50 8.62
CA GLU A 187 -3.71 14.83 8.88
C GLU A 187 -3.96 15.11 10.39
N LEU A 188 -3.83 14.10 11.25
CA LEU A 188 -4.02 14.27 12.69
C LEU A 188 -3.06 15.32 13.26
N GLU A 189 -3.60 16.32 13.94
CA GLU A 189 -2.85 17.43 14.56
C GLU A 189 -2.27 17.09 15.94
N SER A 190 -2.81 16.06 16.59
CA SER A 190 -2.35 15.58 17.89
C SER A 190 -2.48 14.07 17.98
N CYS A 191 -1.69 13.44 18.85
CA CYS A 191 -1.86 12.02 19.16
C CYS A 191 -3.21 11.82 19.84
N PRO A 192 -4.12 11.01 19.28
CA PRO A 192 -5.40 10.73 19.93
C PRO A 192 -5.16 9.97 21.24
N LYS A 193 -5.86 10.35 22.32
CA LYS A 193 -5.77 9.65 23.61
C LYS A 193 -6.37 8.26 23.55
N ARG A 194 -7.44 8.09 22.76
CA ARG A 194 -8.13 6.81 22.54
C ARG A 194 -8.44 6.62 21.07
N SER A 195 -7.95 5.50 20.52
CA SER A 195 -8.11 5.14 19.12
C SER A 195 -8.83 3.81 18.96
N VAL A 196 -9.73 3.75 17.99
CA VAL A 196 -10.37 2.50 17.54
C VAL A 196 -10.00 2.29 16.08
N ILE A 197 -9.38 1.16 15.76
CA ILE A 197 -8.97 0.81 14.41
C ILE A 197 -9.78 -0.40 13.96
N VAL A 198 -10.43 -0.29 12.82
CA VAL A 198 -11.27 -1.35 12.26
C VAL A 198 -10.57 -1.97 11.07
N GLY A 199 -10.21 -3.24 11.19
CA GLY A 199 -9.54 -4.01 10.15
C GLY A 199 -8.50 -4.98 10.70
N ALA A 200 -8.15 -6.00 9.90
CA ALA A 200 -7.22 -7.06 10.26
C ALA A 200 -6.00 -7.15 9.31
N GLY A 201 -5.87 -6.22 8.36
CA GLY A 201 -4.79 -6.15 7.40
C GLY A 201 -3.55 -5.41 7.94
N TYR A 202 -2.50 -5.33 7.12
CA TYR A 202 -1.22 -4.72 7.50
C TYR A 202 -1.37 -3.25 7.89
N ILE A 203 -2.26 -2.47 7.25
CA ILE A 203 -2.51 -1.06 7.60
C ILE A 203 -3.05 -0.96 9.02
N ALA A 204 -4.03 -1.81 9.39
CA ALA A 204 -4.59 -1.81 10.74
C ALA A 204 -3.52 -2.13 11.80
N VAL A 205 -2.69 -3.17 11.54
CA VAL A 205 -1.61 -3.59 12.44
C VAL A 205 -0.57 -2.48 12.62
N GLU A 206 -0.11 -1.87 11.52
CA GLU A 206 0.90 -0.81 11.55
C GLU A 206 0.40 0.45 12.26
N MET A 207 -0.81 0.93 11.94
CA MET A 207 -1.38 2.12 12.58
C MET A 207 -1.65 1.90 14.07
N ALA A 208 -2.11 0.71 14.44
CA ALA A 208 -2.34 0.36 15.84
C ALA A 208 -1.05 0.32 16.63
N GLY A 209 0.00 -0.30 16.09
CA GLY A 209 1.32 -0.33 16.71
C GLY A 209 1.88 1.09 16.94
N ILE A 210 1.85 1.93 15.91
CA ILE A 210 2.32 3.32 16.00
C ILE A 210 1.55 4.10 17.08
N LEU A 211 0.21 4.07 17.03
CA LEU A 211 -0.62 4.83 17.97
C LEU A 211 -0.45 4.33 19.41
N SER A 212 -0.48 3.01 19.61
CA SER A 212 -0.30 2.41 20.94
C SER A 212 1.05 2.76 21.56
N THR A 213 2.13 2.61 20.79
CA THR A 213 3.51 2.89 21.26
C THR A 213 3.71 4.38 21.56
N LEU A 214 3.02 5.28 20.84
CA LEU A 214 3.07 6.73 21.09
C LEU A 214 2.10 7.20 22.17
N GLY A 215 1.43 6.28 22.88
CA GLY A 215 0.66 6.56 24.09
C GLY A 215 -0.86 6.64 23.92
N SER A 216 -1.40 6.29 22.74
CA SER A 216 -2.85 6.14 22.55
C SER A 216 -3.37 4.86 23.19
N LYS A 217 -4.46 4.92 23.92
CA LYS A 217 -5.22 3.72 24.30
C LYS A 217 -5.90 3.15 23.07
N THR A 218 -5.32 2.10 22.49
CA THR A 218 -5.68 1.59 21.17
C THR A 218 -6.50 0.30 21.27
N SER A 219 -7.61 0.26 20.52
CA SER A 219 -8.40 -0.96 20.29
C SER A 219 -8.38 -1.31 18.81
N ILE A 220 -8.28 -2.61 18.48
CA ILE A 220 -8.46 -3.14 17.13
C ILE A 220 -9.72 -3.98 17.07
N ILE A 221 -10.57 -3.70 16.10
CA ILE A 221 -11.83 -4.42 15.87
C ILE A 221 -11.69 -5.29 14.64
N ILE A 222 -11.79 -6.62 14.80
CA ILE A 222 -11.62 -7.59 13.72
C ILE A 222 -12.81 -8.54 13.63
N ARG A 223 -13.25 -8.82 12.41
CA ARG A 223 -14.41 -9.69 12.15
C ARG A 223 -14.16 -11.16 12.41
N GLN A 224 -12.91 -11.57 12.59
CA GLN A 224 -12.51 -12.96 12.78
C GLN A 224 -11.48 -13.13 13.90
N GLY A 225 -10.93 -14.34 14.05
CA GLY A 225 -10.10 -14.72 15.20
C GLY A 225 -8.67 -14.16 15.25
N GLY A 226 -8.15 -13.60 14.14
CA GLY A 226 -6.77 -13.10 14.07
C GLY A 226 -6.55 -12.06 12.99
N VAL A 227 -5.40 -11.39 13.07
CA VAL A 227 -4.92 -10.42 12.07
C VAL A 227 -4.06 -11.12 11.01
N LEU A 228 -3.81 -10.44 9.87
CA LEU A 228 -2.90 -10.89 8.81
C LEU A 228 -3.17 -12.32 8.29
N ARG A 229 -4.43 -12.71 8.14
CA ARG A 229 -4.84 -14.08 7.78
C ARG A 229 -4.37 -14.57 6.41
N ASN A 230 -3.93 -13.66 5.54
CA ASN A 230 -3.34 -14.00 4.24
C ASN A 230 -1.82 -14.26 4.32
N PHE A 231 -1.23 -14.13 5.51
CA PHE A 231 0.15 -14.48 5.79
C PHE A 231 0.22 -15.93 6.31
N ASP A 232 1.44 -16.46 6.44
CA ASP A 232 1.62 -17.78 7.05
C ASP A 232 0.97 -17.85 8.43
N ALA A 233 0.37 -18.99 8.76
CA ALA A 233 -0.39 -19.19 10.00
C ALA A 233 0.43 -18.88 11.27
N LEU A 234 1.74 -19.19 11.26
CA LEU A 234 2.64 -18.87 12.36
C LEU A 234 2.75 -17.36 12.56
N ILE A 235 2.90 -16.60 11.47
CA ILE A 235 2.97 -15.14 11.49
C ILE A 235 1.65 -14.52 11.96
N SER A 236 0.53 -14.95 11.40
CA SER A 236 -0.81 -14.47 11.80
C SER A 236 -1.06 -14.69 13.29
N SER A 237 -0.79 -15.90 13.77
CA SER A 237 -0.97 -16.27 15.18
C SER A 237 -0.06 -15.45 16.10
N ASN A 238 1.24 -15.35 15.78
CA ASN A 238 2.20 -14.63 16.61
C ASN A 238 1.92 -13.11 16.61
N CYS A 239 1.65 -12.51 15.46
CA CYS A 239 1.29 -11.09 15.38
C CYS A 239 0.04 -10.77 16.20
N THR A 240 -0.98 -11.64 16.14
CA THR A 240 -2.20 -11.50 16.93
C THR A 240 -1.90 -11.50 18.44
N LYS A 241 -0.99 -12.38 18.88
CA LYS A 241 -0.53 -12.47 20.27
C LYS A 241 0.30 -11.25 20.67
N GLU A 242 1.24 -10.82 19.83
CA GLU A 242 2.11 -9.68 20.12
C GLU A 242 1.32 -8.37 20.26
N LEU A 243 0.29 -8.13 19.45
CA LEU A 243 -0.59 -6.97 19.61
C LEU A 243 -1.25 -6.95 21.01
N GLN A 244 -1.67 -8.11 21.51
CA GLN A 244 -2.25 -8.21 22.86
C GLN A 244 -1.20 -8.01 23.95
N ASN A 245 0.02 -8.56 23.77
CA ASN A 245 1.15 -8.39 24.69
C ASN A 245 1.56 -6.91 24.83
N GLN A 246 1.40 -6.13 23.77
CA GLN A 246 1.63 -4.66 23.76
C GLN A 246 0.52 -3.86 24.43
N GLY A 247 -0.51 -4.52 24.97
CA GLY A 247 -1.64 -3.86 25.63
C GLY A 247 -2.70 -3.32 24.68
N ILE A 248 -2.68 -3.67 23.41
CA ILE A 248 -3.72 -3.31 22.44
C ILE A 248 -4.97 -4.16 22.73
N ASP A 249 -6.12 -3.51 22.90
CA ASP A 249 -7.42 -4.16 23.12
C ASP A 249 -7.93 -4.76 21.80
N LEU A 250 -7.59 -6.03 21.56
CA LEU A 250 -7.96 -6.74 20.33
C LEU A 250 -9.33 -7.43 20.48
N ARG A 251 -10.34 -6.87 19.82
CA ARG A 251 -11.73 -7.35 19.80
C ARG A 251 -11.95 -8.27 18.60
N LYS A 252 -11.91 -9.58 18.84
CA LYS A 252 -12.12 -10.64 17.85
C LYS A 252 -13.61 -10.87 17.61
N ASN A 253 -13.96 -11.35 16.41
CA ASN A 253 -15.34 -11.69 16.00
C ASN A 253 -16.31 -10.53 16.21
N THR A 254 -15.80 -9.30 16.07
CA THR A 254 -16.50 -8.07 16.45
C THR A 254 -16.57 -7.13 15.24
N GLN A 255 -17.68 -6.42 15.11
CA GLN A 255 -17.90 -5.41 14.08
C GLN A 255 -18.42 -4.12 14.71
N VAL A 256 -18.21 -2.99 14.05
CA VAL A 256 -18.83 -1.73 14.41
C VAL A 256 -20.28 -1.76 13.93
N LYS A 257 -21.21 -1.47 14.83
CA LYS A 257 -22.64 -1.39 14.55
C LYS A 257 -23.10 0.04 14.26
N SER A 258 -22.59 1.00 15.01
CA SER A 258 -22.89 2.43 14.83
C SER A 258 -21.83 3.30 15.50
N VAL A 259 -21.75 4.55 15.08
CA VAL A 259 -20.89 5.58 15.67
C VAL A 259 -21.72 6.82 15.97
N GLN A 260 -21.56 7.37 17.16
CA GLN A 260 -22.28 8.56 17.57
C GLN A 260 -21.30 9.62 18.10
N LYS A 261 -21.42 10.85 17.60
CA LYS A 261 -20.65 11.99 18.11
C LYS A 261 -21.24 12.48 19.42
N THR A 262 -20.37 12.77 20.40
CA THR A 262 -20.73 13.36 21.70
C THR A 262 -19.80 14.53 21.99
N ASP A 263 -20.09 15.26 23.07
CA ASP A 263 -19.23 16.39 23.52
C ASP A 263 -17.83 15.95 23.96
N LYS A 264 -17.65 14.64 24.28
CA LYS A 264 -16.37 14.06 24.74
C LYS A 264 -15.64 13.21 23.71
N GLY A 265 -16.11 13.18 22.46
CA GLY A 265 -15.56 12.34 21.40
C GLY A 265 -16.62 11.44 20.77
N LEU A 266 -16.21 10.29 20.24
CA LEU A 266 -17.11 9.33 19.60
C LEU A 266 -17.49 8.21 20.57
N ASN A 267 -18.74 7.75 20.51
CA ASN A 267 -19.17 6.47 21.05
C ASN A 267 -19.23 5.47 19.90
N VAL A 268 -18.43 4.42 19.97
CA VAL A 268 -18.36 3.35 18.95
C VAL A 268 -19.06 2.12 19.51
N THR A 269 -20.26 1.84 19.01
CA THR A 269 -21.05 0.68 19.41
C THR A 269 -20.61 -0.54 18.59
N LEU A 270 -20.31 -1.61 19.29
CA LEU A 270 -19.78 -2.86 18.74
C LEU A 270 -20.80 -3.99 18.86
N VAL A 271 -20.75 -4.92 17.93
CA VAL A 271 -21.49 -6.19 17.99
C VAL A 271 -20.49 -7.33 17.86
N THR A 272 -20.51 -8.23 18.85
CA THR A 272 -19.69 -9.46 18.86
C THR A 272 -20.60 -10.66 18.66
N LYS A 273 -20.18 -11.57 17.75
CA LYS A 273 -20.85 -12.86 17.50
C LYS A 273 -19.92 -14.00 17.88
N ASP A 274 -20.46 -15.02 18.56
CA ASP A 274 -19.70 -16.23 18.78
C ASP A 274 -19.62 -17.01 17.46
N PRO A 275 -18.43 -17.32 16.94
CA PRO A 275 -18.28 -18.04 15.68
C PRO A 275 -18.67 -19.53 15.77
N GLU A 276 -18.67 -20.11 16.99
CA GLU A 276 -18.96 -21.52 17.23
C GLU A 276 -20.47 -21.76 17.50
N ASP A 277 -21.20 -20.72 17.95
CA ASP A 277 -22.64 -20.80 18.21
C ASP A 277 -23.41 -19.84 17.29
N LYS A 278 -24.04 -20.44 16.24
CA LYS A 278 -24.83 -19.65 15.25
C LYS A 278 -26.11 -19.05 15.86
N ASP A 279 -26.59 -19.61 16.96
CA ASP A 279 -27.78 -19.18 17.67
C ASP A 279 -27.45 -18.24 18.85
N ALA A 280 -26.16 -17.98 19.11
CA ALA A 280 -25.72 -17.06 20.15
C ALA A 280 -26.29 -15.67 19.94
N LYS A 281 -26.84 -15.11 20.99
CA LYS A 281 -27.29 -13.71 20.97
C LYS A 281 -26.11 -12.78 20.74
N GLU A 282 -26.30 -11.80 19.86
CA GLU A 282 -25.34 -10.74 19.63
C GLU A 282 -25.06 -9.99 20.94
N LYS A 283 -23.78 -9.92 21.31
CA LYS A 283 -23.36 -9.13 22.47
C LYS A 283 -23.03 -7.72 22.00
N LEU A 284 -23.74 -6.75 22.53
CA LEU A 284 -23.47 -5.33 22.30
C LEU A 284 -22.52 -4.78 23.38
N ASP A 285 -21.57 -3.94 22.95
CA ASP A 285 -20.66 -3.20 23.82
C ASP A 285 -20.41 -1.83 23.19
N THR A 286 -19.96 -0.85 23.96
CA THR A 286 -19.65 0.49 23.45
C THR A 286 -18.32 0.97 23.99
N ILE A 287 -17.43 1.39 23.08
CA ILE A 287 -16.23 2.12 23.46
C ILE A 287 -16.56 3.60 23.43
N HIS A 288 -16.47 4.22 24.62
CA HIS A 288 -16.80 5.64 24.83
C HIS A 288 -15.58 6.55 24.68
N GLU A 289 -15.83 7.83 24.41
CA GLU A 289 -14.81 8.89 24.40
C GLU A 289 -13.65 8.56 23.45
N VAL A 290 -13.96 8.09 22.24
CA VAL A 290 -12.98 7.79 21.20
C VAL A 290 -12.61 9.07 20.46
N ASP A 291 -11.32 9.42 20.44
CA ASP A 291 -10.84 10.59 19.72
C ASP A 291 -10.64 10.31 18.22
N CYS A 292 -10.30 9.06 17.87
CA CYS A 292 -10.03 8.65 16.50
C CYS A 292 -10.62 7.27 16.22
N LEU A 293 -11.56 7.19 15.28
CA LEU A 293 -12.00 5.96 14.65
C LEU A 293 -11.34 5.88 13.27
N LEU A 294 -10.59 4.81 12.99
CA LEU A 294 -9.86 4.62 11.74
C LEU A 294 -10.34 3.36 11.01
N TRP A 295 -10.84 3.54 9.79
CA TRP A 295 -11.22 2.47 8.89
C TRP A 295 -10.00 1.97 8.10
N ALA A 296 -9.57 0.73 8.35
CA ALA A 296 -8.47 0.06 7.66
C ALA A 296 -8.95 -1.27 7.04
N ILE A 297 -10.07 -1.20 6.31
CA ILE A 297 -10.85 -2.34 5.85
C ILE A 297 -10.54 -2.80 4.42
N GLY A 298 -9.62 -2.14 3.76
CA GLY A 298 -9.18 -2.45 2.39
C GLY A 298 -8.88 -1.21 1.57
N ARG A 299 -8.66 -1.44 0.26
CA ARG A 299 -8.41 -0.40 -0.72
C ARG A 299 -9.14 -0.72 -2.02
N GLU A 300 -9.55 0.30 -2.75
CA GLU A 300 -10.26 0.21 -4.02
C GLU A 300 -9.46 0.89 -5.13
N PRO A 301 -9.53 0.41 -6.38
CA PRO A 301 -8.79 0.99 -7.50
C PRO A 301 -9.39 2.33 -7.94
N ASN A 302 -8.55 3.27 -8.36
CA ASN A 302 -8.96 4.56 -8.92
C ASN A 302 -9.28 4.41 -10.42
N THR A 303 -10.41 3.80 -10.73
CA THR A 303 -10.92 3.58 -12.10
C THR A 303 -12.16 4.43 -12.42
N ALA A 304 -12.86 4.90 -11.40
CA ALA A 304 -14.04 5.74 -11.56
C ALA A 304 -13.69 7.07 -12.26
N GLY A 305 -14.57 7.53 -13.15
CA GLY A 305 -14.41 8.81 -13.87
C GLY A 305 -13.38 8.79 -15.02
N LEU A 306 -12.64 7.71 -15.24
CA LEU A 306 -11.72 7.57 -16.37
C LEU A 306 -12.40 7.25 -17.71
N ASN A 307 -13.68 6.89 -17.72
CA ASN A 307 -14.47 6.48 -18.91
C ASN A 307 -13.89 5.24 -19.62
N LEU A 308 -13.36 4.28 -18.88
CA LEU A 308 -12.66 3.11 -19.40
C LEU A 308 -13.52 2.22 -20.30
N SER A 309 -14.81 2.10 -20.02
CA SER A 309 -15.77 1.33 -20.83
C SER A 309 -15.92 1.88 -22.25
N GLN A 310 -15.83 3.20 -22.42
CA GLN A 310 -15.97 3.87 -23.74
C GLN A 310 -14.85 3.47 -24.70
N ILE A 311 -13.65 3.21 -24.15
CA ILE A 311 -12.48 2.83 -24.94
C ILE A 311 -12.23 1.31 -24.95
N GLY A 312 -13.13 0.49 -24.37
CA GLY A 312 -13.04 -0.96 -24.39
C GLY A 312 -12.01 -1.56 -23.41
N VAL A 313 -11.61 -0.82 -22.38
CA VAL A 313 -10.79 -1.35 -21.27
C VAL A 313 -11.70 -2.04 -20.26
N LYS A 314 -11.46 -3.32 -20.01
CA LYS A 314 -12.27 -4.15 -19.08
C LYS A 314 -11.76 -4.04 -17.65
N LEU A 315 -12.72 -4.08 -16.73
CA LEU A 315 -12.48 -4.19 -15.28
C LEU A 315 -12.88 -5.59 -14.79
N ASP A 316 -12.24 -6.03 -13.71
CA ASP A 316 -12.67 -7.22 -12.95
C ASP A 316 -13.87 -6.89 -12.04
N GLU A 317 -14.35 -7.90 -11.31
CA GLU A 317 -15.50 -7.79 -10.38
C GLU A 317 -15.23 -6.82 -9.21
N ARG A 318 -13.96 -6.52 -8.93
CA ARG A 318 -13.52 -5.58 -7.87
C ARG A 318 -13.20 -4.20 -8.41
N GLY A 319 -13.40 -3.97 -9.71
CA GLY A 319 -13.15 -2.69 -10.37
C GLY A 319 -11.68 -2.47 -10.78
N HIS A 320 -10.79 -3.47 -10.68
CA HIS A 320 -9.42 -3.35 -11.16
C HIS A 320 -9.34 -3.50 -12.68
N ILE A 321 -8.36 -2.82 -13.30
CA ILE A 321 -8.11 -2.98 -14.74
C ILE A 321 -7.52 -4.35 -15.00
N VAL A 322 -8.18 -5.12 -15.89
CA VAL A 322 -7.71 -6.43 -16.32
C VAL A 322 -6.49 -6.26 -17.23
N VAL A 323 -5.36 -6.86 -16.85
CA VAL A 323 -4.13 -6.86 -17.61
C VAL A 323 -3.54 -8.27 -17.73
N ASP A 324 -2.84 -8.51 -18.85
CA ASP A 324 -2.04 -9.71 -19.06
C ASP A 324 -0.70 -9.64 -18.28
N GLU A 325 0.19 -10.62 -18.51
CA GLU A 325 1.51 -10.67 -17.88
C GLU A 325 2.47 -9.56 -18.34
N PHE A 326 2.18 -8.94 -19.50
CA PHE A 326 2.94 -7.82 -20.08
C PHE A 326 2.35 -6.45 -19.79
N GLN A 327 1.36 -6.36 -18.87
CA GLN A 327 0.61 -5.16 -18.49
C GLN A 327 -0.25 -4.56 -19.63
N ASN A 328 -0.52 -5.33 -20.71
CA ASN A 328 -1.48 -4.91 -21.73
C ASN A 328 -2.90 -4.98 -21.13
N THR A 329 -3.69 -3.95 -21.39
CA THR A 329 -5.13 -4.00 -21.14
C THR A 329 -5.86 -4.70 -22.30
N THR A 330 -7.17 -4.78 -22.25
CA THR A 330 -7.99 -5.32 -23.35
C THR A 330 -8.03 -4.39 -24.58
N ARG A 331 -7.52 -3.17 -24.48
CA ARG A 331 -7.41 -2.20 -25.59
C ARG A 331 -5.94 -2.08 -26.03
N PRO A 332 -5.59 -2.39 -27.30
CA PRO A 332 -4.25 -2.19 -27.81
C PRO A 332 -3.76 -0.73 -27.65
N GLY A 333 -2.49 -0.56 -27.29
CA GLY A 333 -1.87 0.75 -27.03
C GLY A 333 -2.17 1.31 -25.65
N ILE A 334 -3.00 0.64 -24.84
CA ILE A 334 -3.30 1.05 -23.45
C ILE A 334 -2.82 -0.02 -22.48
N TYR A 335 -2.10 0.43 -21.46
CA TYR A 335 -1.44 -0.40 -20.45
C TYR A 335 -1.87 0.04 -19.05
N ALA A 336 -1.72 -0.83 -18.06
CA ALA A 336 -1.94 -0.45 -16.67
C ALA A 336 -0.93 -1.12 -15.73
N VAL A 337 -0.50 -0.39 -14.68
CA VAL A 337 0.44 -0.86 -13.66
C VAL A 337 0.07 -0.40 -12.26
N GLY A 338 0.54 -1.12 -11.26
CA GLY A 338 0.37 -0.79 -9.85
C GLY A 338 -1.01 -1.17 -9.30
N ASP A 339 -1.44 -0.47 -8.25
CA ASP A 339 -2.62 -0.85 -7.46
C ASP A 339 -3.91 -0.88 -8.28
N VAL A 340 -4.01 -0.10 -9.35
CA VAL A 340 -5.17 -0.11 -10.25
C VAL A 340 -5.42 -1.47 -10.91
N CYS A 341 -4.39 -2.36 -10.94
CA CYS A 341 -4.49 -3.73 -11.48
C CYS A 341 -4.77 -4.79 -10.40
N GLY A 342 -4.66 -4.48 -9.11
CA GLY A 342 -4.99 -5.38 -8.01
C GLY A 342 -4.08 -6.60 -7.82
N LYS A 343 -2.94 -6.72 -8.55
CA LYS A 343 -2.07 -7.92 -8.50
C LYS A 343 -1.18 -7.94 -7.25
N ALA A 344 -0.46 -6.84 -6.99
CA ALA A 344 0.40 -6.68 -5.81
C ALA A 344 0.48 -5.19 -5.47
N LEU A 345 -0.07 -4.82 -4.31
CA LEU A 345 -0.23 -3.43 -3.87
C LEU A 345 1.06 -2.93 -3.18
N LEU A 346 2.17 -2.97 -3.91
CA LEU A 346 3.51 -2.64 -3.39
C LEU A 346 4.23 -1.67 -4.34
N THR A 347 4.78 -0.61 -3.76
CA THR A 347 5.54 0.42 -4.49
C THR A 347 6.66 -0.13 -5.38
N PRO A 348 7.55 -1.05 -4.90
CA PRO A 348 8.61 -1.59 -5.75
C PRO A 348 8.08 -2.39 -6.93
N VAL A 349 6.95 -3.07 -6.78
CA VAL A 349 6.29 -3.83 -7.85
C VAL A 349 5.77 -2.89 -8.94
N ALA A 350 5.09 -1.82 -8.56
CA ALA A 350 4.61 -0.81 -9.50
C ALA A 350 5.77 -0.14 -10.26
N ILE A 351 6.88 0.19 -9.58
CA ILE A 351 8.10 0.73 -10.18
C ILE A 351 8.69 -0.25 -11.20
N ALA A 352 8.85 -1.52 -10.82
CA ALA A 352 9.39 -2.55 -11.69
C ALA A 352 8.51 -2.76 -12.92
N ALA A 353 7.18 -2.83 -12.75
CA ALA A 353 6.22 -2.98 -13.84
C ALA A 353 6.31 -1.83 -14.84
N GLY A 354 6.33 -0.58 -14.36
CA GLY A 354 6.46 0.61 -15.21
C GLY A 354 7.77 0.64 -16.01
N ARG A 355 8.91 0.30 -15.36
CA ARG A 355 10.21 0.23 -16.03
C ARG A 355 10.28 -0.90 -17.08
N LYS A 356 9.79 -2.09 -16.73
CA LYS A 356 9.75 -3.24 -17.65
C LYS A 356 8.89 -2.95 -18.89
N LEU A 357 7.74 -2.30 -18.69
CA LEU A 357 6.89 -1.84 -19.78
C LEU A 357 7.64 -0.87 -20.70
N ALA A 358 8.33 0.14 -20.17
CA ALA A 358 9.11 1.08 -20.97
C ALA A 358 10.23 0.38 -21.77
N HIS A 359 10.95 -0.57 -21.18
CA HIS A 359 11.95 -1.38 -21.90
C HIS A 359 11.34 -2.17 -23.05
N ARG A 360 10.12 -2.70 -22.86
CA ARG A 360 9.43 -3.43 -23.93
C ARG A 360 9.01 -2.52 -25.08
N LEU A 361 8.47 -1.35 -24.76
CA LEU A 361 7.91 -0.43 -25.76
C LEU A 361 8.98 0.36 -26.54
N PHE A 362 10.07 0.75 -25.87
CA PHE A 362 11.02 1.73 -26.43
C PHE A 362 12.46 1.20 -26.57
N GLU A 363 12.77 0.01 -26.07
CA GLU A 363 14.10 -0.60 -26.21
C GLU A 363 14.06 -1.91 -27.02
N GLY A 364 12.88 -2.32 -27.50
CA GLY A 364 12.72 -3.55 -28.29
C GLY A 364 12.87 -4.86 -27.49
N LYS A 365 12.84 -4.81 -26.15
CA LYS A 365 12.92 -6.00 -25.29
C LYS A 365 11.55 -6.67 -25.17
N ALA A 366 11.12 -7.40 -26.20
CA ALA A 366 9.78 -7.99 -26.31
C ALA A 366 9.35 -8.80 -25.08
N ASP A 367 10.28 -9.51 -24.43
CA ASP A 367 10.01 -10.36 -23.26
C ASP A 367 10.11 -9.61 -21.92
N SER A 368 10.32 -8.29 -21.94
CA SER A 368 10.45 -7.50 -20.71
C SER A 368 9.10 -7.41 -19.98
N LYS A 369 8.99 -8.17 -18.91
CA LYS A 369 7.82 -8.18 -17.99
C LYS A 369 8.27 -8.32 -16.55
N ILE A 370 7.39 -7.98 -15.61
CA ILE A 370 7.62 -8.25 -14.20
C ILE A 370 7.21 -9.68 -13.87
N ASP A 371 8.01 -10.33 -13.03
CA ASP A 371 7.65 -11.57 -12.38
C ASP A 371 7.00 -11.27 -11.03
N TYR A 372 5.77 -11.77 -10.82
CA TYR A 372 5.02 -11.60 -9.59
C TYR A 372 5.25 -12.74 -8.58
N VAL A 373 6.33 -13.50 -8.74
CA VAL A 373 6.70 -14.62 -7.87
C VAL A 373 7.71 -14.16 -6.80
N ASN A 374 7.61 -14.72 -5.61
CA ASN A 374 8.53 -14.47 -4.49
C ASN A 374 8.78 -12.98 -4.19
N ILE A 375 7.73 -12.18 -4.21
CA ILE A 375 7.81 -10.76 -3.86
C ILE A 375 8.04 -10.63 -2.36
N PRO A 376 9.19 -10.09 -1.90
CA PRO A 376 9.41 -9.88 -0.48
C PRO A 376 8.49 -8.78 0.06
N THR A 377 7.93 -9.02 1.22
CA THR A 377 6.96 -8.13 1.87
C THR A 377 7.35 -7.92 3.33
N VAL A 378 7.25 -6.68 3.80
CA VAL A 378 7.44 -6.31 5.20
C VAL A 378 6.18 -5.66 5.72
N VAL A 379 5.76 -6.08 6.92
CA VAL A 379 4.77 -5.37 7.73
C VAL A 379 5.50 -4.71 8.89
N PHE A 380 5.39 -3.40 8.99
CA PHE A 380 6.04 -2.60 10.03
C PHE A 380 5.21 -2.61 11.32
N SER A 381 4.97 -3.82 11.83
CA SER A 381 4.44 -4.07 13.16
C SER A 381 5.52 -3.87 14.24
N HIS A 382 5.19 -4.11 15.49
CA HIS A 382 6.10 -4.09 16.63
C HIS A 382 6.06 -5.48 17.31
N PRO A 383 7.09 -6.34 17.08
CA PRO A 383 8.23 -6.20 16.15
C PRO A 383 7.81 -6.40 14.68
N PRO A 384 8.68 -5.99 13.72
CA PRO A 384 8.37 -6.08 12.30
C PRO A 384 8.30 -7.52 11.79
N ILE A 385 7.55 -7.70 10.70
CA ILE A 385 7.38 -8.98 10.00
C ILE A 385 8.06 -8.89 8.64
N GLY A 386 8.78 -9.94 8.26
CA GLY A 386 9.32 -10.14 6.92
C GLY A 386 8.85 -11.48 6.33
N THR A 387 8.41 -11.48 5.07
CA THR A 387 7.95 -12.69 4.38
C THR A 387 8.30 -12.67 2.90
N VAL A 388 8.65 -13.83 2.35
CA VAL A 388 8.86 -14.05 0.93
C VAL A 388 8.48 -15.46 0.55
N GLY A 389 7.88 -15.64 -0.62
CA GLY A 389 7.48 -16.95 -1.16
C GLY A 389 6.17 -17.48 -0.58
N LEU A 390 5.99 -18.79 -0.62
CA LEU A 390 4.75 -19.49 -0.27
C LEU A 390 4.62 -19.68 1.24
N THR A 391 3.42 -19.52 1.75
CA THR A 391 3.05 -20.03 3.08
C THR A 391 3.13 -21.57 3.11
N GLU A 392 3.17 -22.18 4.30
CA GLU A 392 3.14 -23.63 4.42
C GLU A 392 1.92 -24.25 3.73
N ASP A 393 0.72 -23.67 3.92
CA ASP A 393 -0.51 -24.19 3.31
C ASP A 393 -0.48 -24.09 1.79
N GLU A 394 0.05 -23.00 1.22
CA GLU A 394 0.23 -22.83 -0.22
C GLU A 394 1.27 -23.80 -0.78
N ALA A 395 2.36 -24.04 -0.05
CA ALA A 395 3.36 -25.03 -0.43
C ALA A 395 2.79 -26.44 -0.41
N ILE A 396 2.05 -26.81 0.61
CA ILE A 396 1.36 -28.12 0.71
C ILE A 396 0.36 -28.29 -0.44
N LYS A 397 -0.41 -27.24 -0.74
CA LYS A 397 -1.35 -27.26 -1.88
C LYS A 397 -0.67 -27.44 -3.21
N THR A 398 0.51 -26.84 -3.38
CA THR A 398 1.27 -26.86 -4.65
C THR A 398 2.06 -28.15 -4.83
N TRP A 399 2.73 -28.66 -3.79
CA TRP A 399 3.69 -29.74 -3.87
C TRP A 399 3.18 -31.07 -3.27
N GLY A 400 2.16 -31.04 -2.42
CA GLY A 400 1.70 -32.16 -1.59
C GLY A 400 2.43 -32.20 -0.25
N LYS A 401 1.72 -32.64 0.80
CA LYS A 401 2.23 -32.64 2.19
C LYS A 401 3.53 -33.43 2.34
N ASP A 402 3.65 -34.56 1.67
CA ASP A 402 4.82 -35.46 1.76
C ASP A 402 6.09 -34.89 1.12
N LYS A 403 5.96 -33.80 0.34
CA LYS A 403 7.09 -33.12 -0.33
C LYS A 403 7.43 -31.78 0.29
N VAL A 404 6.71 -31.38 1.34
CA VAL A 404 6.97 -30.13 2.04
C VAL A 404 7.57 -30.43 3.42
N LYS A 405 8.69 -29.77 3.71
CA LYS A 405 9.36 -29.82 5.01
C LYS A 405 9.47 -28.43 5.57
N VAL A 406 9.18 -28.29 6.86
CA VAL A 406 9.14 -26.99 7.54
C VAL A 406 10.14 -27.00 8.70
N TYR A 407 10.89 -25.92 8.79
CA TYR A 407 11.82 -25.65 9.89
C TYR A 407 11.38 -24.38 10.61
N THR A 408 11.38 -24.41 11.93
CA THR A 408 10.94 -23.26 12.74
C THR A 408 11.86 -23.05 13.93
N THR A 409 12.05 -21.79 14.30
CA THR A 409 12.71 -21.42 15.57
C THR A 409 11.96 -20.28 16.24
N SER A 410 12.10 -20.22 17.56
CA SER A 410 11.62 -19.11 18.38
C SER A 410 12.63 -18.84 19.47
N PHE A 411 13.09 -17.62 19.58
CA PHE A 411 14.14 -17.20 20.51
C PHE A 411 13.95 -15.75 20.94
N THR A 412 14.63 -15.38 22.02
CA THR A 412 14.73 -13.98 22.44
C THR A 412 15.98 -13.37 21.82
N PRO A 413 15.88 -12.35 20.93
CA PRO A 413 17.04 -11.66 20.40
C PRO A 413 17.94 -11.12 21.50
N MET A 414 19.25 -11.08 21.24
CA MET A 414 20.26 -10.65 22.23
C MET A 414 20.00 -9.24 22.77
N TYR A 415 19.40 -8.36 21.94
CA TYR A 415 18.94 -7.04 22.38
C TYR A 415 18.07 -7.11 23.64
N TYR A 416 17.19 -8.10 23.73
CA TYR A 416 16.28 -8.28 24.86
C TYR A 416 16.84 -9.14 26.00
N ALA A 417 18.13 -9.52 25.96
CA ALA A 417 18.73 -10.36 27.01
C ALA A 417 18.64 -9.69 28.37
N ILE A 418 18.94 -8.40 28.44
CA ILE A 418 19.01 -7.62 29.70
C ILE A 418 17.79 -6.70 29.91
N THR A 419 16.94 -6.49 28.92
CA THR A 419 15.76 -5.61 29.07
C THR A 419 14.66 -6.28 29.88
N THR A 420 13.87 -5.47 30.60
CA THR A 420 12.65 -5.92 31.28
C THR A 420 11.59 -6.31 30.25
N ARG A 421 11.41 -5.50 29.22
CA ARG A 421 10.55 -5.79 28.08
C ARG A 421 11.19 -6.92 27.24
N LYS A 422 10.43 -7.97 26.97
CA LYS A 422 10.88 -9.09 26.14
C LYS A 422 10.03 -9.17 24.86
N SER A 423 10.71 -9.34 23.73
CA SER A 423 10.06 -9.63 22.46
C SER A 423 10.71 -10.86 21.83
N GLN A 424 9.87 -11.76 21.34
CA GLN A 424 10.32 -12.98 20.67
C GLN A 424 10.62 -12.72 19.20
N CYS A 425 11.63 -13.39 18.68
CA CYS A 425 11.81 -13.56 17.26
C CYS A 425 11.37 -14.97 16.88
N ILE A 426 10.49 -15.05 15.89
CA ILE A 426 10.07 -16.33 15.31
C ILE A 426 10.47 -16.36 13.85
N MET A 427 10.94 -17.51 13.39
CA MET A 427 11.30 -17.72 11.99
C MET A 427 10.82 -19.08 11.51
N LYS A 428 10.38 -19.12 10.26
CA LYS A 428 9.88 -20.32 9.59
C LYS A 428 10.43 -20.37 8.16
N MET A 429 11.01 -21.49 7.82
CA MET A 429 11.49 -21.82 6.48
C MET A 429 10.65 -22.96 5.95
N VAL A 430 10.05 -22.77 4.78
CA VAL A 430 9.25 -23.75 4.06
C VAL A 430 10.07 -24.25 2.88
N CYS A 431 10.35 -25.55 2.87
CA CYS A 431 11.13 -26.23 1.84
C CYS A 431 10.24 -27.20 1.05
N ALA A 432 10.53 -27.38 -0.24
CA ALA A 432 9.79 -28.28 -1.10
C ALA A 432 10.70 -29.14 -1.98
N GLY A 433 10.24 -30.35 -2.28
CA GLY A 433 10.92 -31.29 -3.16
C GLY A 433 12.06 -32.04 -2.49
N LYS A 434 12.73 -32.94 -3.26
CA LYS A 434 13.79 -33.81 -2.77
C LYS A 434 15.04 -33.04 -2.30
N ASP A 435 15.34 -31.94 -3.00
CA ASP A 435 16.52 -31.11 -2.70
C ASP A 435 16.22 -30.03 -1.66
N GLU A 436 15.03 -30.07 -1.07
CA GLU A 436 14.59 -29.11 -0.06
C GLU A 436 14.78 -27.64 -0.52
N LYS A 437 14.32 -27.32 -1.76
CA LYS A 437 14.33 -25.94 -2.25
C LYS A 437 13.54 -25.06 -1.30
N VAL A 438 14.11 -23.93 -0.86
CA VAL A 438 13.42 -22.94 -0.02
C VAL A 438 12.39 -22.22 -0.89
N VAL A 439 11.11 -22.45 -0.59
CA VAL A 439 9.96 -21.88 -1.32
C VAL A 439 9.20 -20.84 -0.52
N GLY A 440 9.48 -20.75 0.78
CA GLY A 440 8.89 -19.74 1.65
C GLY A 440 9.78 -19.44 2.85
N LEU A 441 9.79 -18.17 3.26
CA LEU A 441 10.53 -17.68 4.43
C LEU A 441 9.70 -16.63 5.13
N HIS A 442 9.39 -16.87 6.40
CA HIS A 442 8.49 -16.05 7.19
C HIS A 442 9.10 -15.77 8.56
N MET A 443 9.15 -14.52 8.96
CA MET A 443 9.76 -14.14 10.23
C MET A 443 9.04 -12.95 10.87
N GLN A 444 9.03 -12.91 12.19
CA GLN A 444 8.63 -11.75 12.96
C GLN A 444 9.62 -11.55 14.11
N GLY A 445 10.22 -10.38 14.21
CA GLY A 445 11.19 -10.08 15.25
C GLY A 445 12.04 -8.86 14.90
N PHE A 446 12.88 -8.46 15.84
CA PHE A 446 13.80 -7.34 15.69
C PHE A 446 14.74 -7.55 14.49
N GLY A 447 14.78 -6.59 13.56
CA GLY A 447 15.64 -6.63 12.37
C GLY A 447 15.11 -7.44 11.20
N CYS A 448 13.93 -8.10 11.32
CA CYS A 448 13.35 -8.89 10.22
C CYS A 448 13.07 -8.06 8.96
N ASP A 449 12.74 -6.78 9.12
CA ASP A 449 12.50 -5.82 8.04
C ASP A 449 13.74 -5.55 7.17
N GLU A 450 14.93 -5.55 7.76
CA GLU A 450 16.18 -5.28 7.05
C GLU A 450 16.82 -6.58 6.52
N MET A 451 16.86 -7.66 7.32
CA MET A 451 17.53 -8.90 6.91
C MET A 451 16.81 -9.62 5.76
N LEU A 452 15.49 -9.49 5.65
CA LEU A 452 14.70 -10.18 4.61
C LEU A 452 15.21 -9.90 3.20
N GLN A 453 15.69 -8.68 2.90
CA GLN A 453 16.15 -8.31 1.55
C GLN A 453 17.27 -9.25 1.06
N GLY A 454 18.23 -9.58 1.91
CA GLY A 454 19.32 -10.50 1.56
C GLY A 454 18.82 -11.94 1.35
N PHE A 455 17.99 -12.44 2.24
CA PHE A 455 17.42 -13.79 2.12
C PHE A 455 16.46 -13.93 0.95
N ALA A 456 15.72 -12.88 0.60
CA ALA A 456 14.85 -12.88 -0.58
C ALA A 456 15.66 -13.08 -1.88
N VAL A 457 16.89 -12.57 -1.96
CA VAL A 457 17.80 -12.85 -3.10
C VAL A 457 18.10 -14.34 -3.17
N ALA A 458 18.44 -14.99 -2.06
CA ALA A 458 18.71 -16.42 -2.03
C ALA A 458 17.49 -17.26 -2.45
N VAL A 459 16.29 -16.91 -1.94
CA VAL A 459 15.04 -17.59 -2.34
C VAL A 459 14.77 -17.42 -3.84
N ASN A 460 14.95 -16.23 -4.40
CA ASN A 460 14.77 -15.99 -5.84
C ASN A 460 15.81 -16.69 -6.70
N MET A 461 17.02 -16.93 -6.19
CA MET A 461 18.05 -17.75 -6.85
C MET A 461 17.76 -19.25 -6.77
N GLY A 462 16.72 -19.65 -6.02
CA GLY A 462 16.35 -21.06 -5.86
C GLY A 462 17.23 -21.82 -4.86
N ALA A 463 17.76 -21.13 -3.85
CA ALA A 463 18.57 -21.74 -2.81
C ALA A 463 17.84 -22.88 -2.09
N THR A 464 18.59 -23.90 -1.72
CA THR A 464 18.13 -25.06 -0.96
C THR A 464 18.44 -24.92 0.53
N LYS A 465 17.83 -25.77 1.37
CA LYS A 465 18.18 -25.85 2.79
C LYS A 465 19.69 -26.09 3.01
N ALA A 466 20.29 -26.95 2.17
CA ALA A 466 21.71 -27.21 2.23
C ALA A 466 22.58 -25.98 1.92
N ASP A 467 22.10 -25.07 1.05
CA ASP A 467 22.80 -23.79 0.79
C ASP A 467 22.79 -22.88 2.02
N PHE A 468 21.70 -22.86 2.76
CA PHE A 468 21.64 -22.16 4.05
C PHE A 468 22.56 -22.81 5.08
N ASP A 469 22.52 -24.12 5.23
CA ASP A 469 23.29 -24.87 6.24
C ASP A 469 24.81 -24.77 6.04
N ARG A 470 25.30 -24.63 4.81
CA ARG A 470 26.75 -24.47 4.54
C ARG A 470 27.22 -23.02 4.67
N THR A 471 26.30 -22.07 4.80
CA THR A 471 26.64 -20.64 4.99
C THR A 471 27.13 -20.42 6.42
N ILE A 472 28.33 -19.81 6.54
CA ILE A 472 28.87 -19.49 7.87
C ILE A 472 28.01 -18.36 8.50
N ALA A 473 27.58 -18.61 9.73
CA ALA A 473 26.77 -17.68 10.50
C ALA A 473 27.54 -16.40 10.88
N ILE A 474 26.83 -15.28 10.98
CA ILE A 474 27.37 -14.04 11.54
C ILE A 474 26.95 -13.97 13.02
N HIS A 475 27.88 -14.20 13.92
CA HIS A 475 27.61 -14.23 15.35
C HIS A 475 28.14 -12.96 16.08
N PRO A 476 27.34 -12.37 17.02
CA PRO A 476 25.97 -12.75 17.38
C PRO A 476 24.93 -11.88 16.64
N THR A 477 24.05 -12.50 15.87
CA THR A 477 22.93 -11.81 15.18
C THR A 477 21.68 -12.66 15.20
N SER A 478 20.49 -12.05 15.06
CA SER A 478 19.25 -12.81 14.86
C SER A 478 19.20 -13.52 13.51
N SER A 479 19.89 -13.01 12.50
CA SER A 479 19.88 -13.59 11.15
C SER A 479 20.61 -14.94 11.06
N GLU A 480 21.55 -15.23 11.99
CA GLU A 480 22.24 -16.52 12.03
C GLU A 480 21.31 -17.71 12.26
N GLU A 481 20.17 -17.48 12.89
CA GLU A 481 19.17 -18.52 13.13
C GLU A 481 18.65 -19.15 11.83
N LEU A 482 18.61 -18.40 10.71
CA LEU A 482 18.18 -18.93 9.42
C LEU A 482 19.19 -19.87 8.77
N VAL A 483 20.48 -19.75 9.09
CA VAL A 483 21.55 -20.62 8.56
C VAL A 483 21.94 -21.73 9.53
N THR A 484 21.41 -21.68 10.77
CA THR A 484 21.61 -22.72 11.80
C THR A 484 20.32 -23.51 12.11
N LEU A 485 19.22 -23.21 11.44
CA LEU A 485 17.90 -23.78 11.64
C LEU A 485 17.89 -25.32 11.43
N ARG A 486 17.31 -26.09 12.39
CA ARG A 486 17.28 -27.56 12.36
C ARG A 486 15.84 -28.07 12.41
#